data_543b4e30b9993e4fd3f033e31d63dd44
#
_entry.id   543b4e30b9993e4fd3f033e31d63dd44
#
_cell.length_a   1.000
_cell.length_b   1.000
_cell.length_c   1.000
_cell.angle_alpha   90.00
_cell.angle_beta   90.00
_cell.angle_gamma   90.00
#
_symmetry.space_group_name_H-M   'P 1'
#
loop_
_entity.id
_entity.type
_entity.pdbx_description
1 polymer ?
#
loop_
_entity_poly.entity_id
_entity_poly.type
_entity_poly.pdbx_seq_one_letter_code
_entity_poly.pdbx_strand_id
1 'polypeptide(L)'
;MKKIITLAVGLLVASSAFASVQTTHSETSIISTFYQTKAEALDAGFDITDSLQSMTKSQLRYKLPTYASNSVRDIAIDDTQVSVEEFAVTRGEIQYRAVVDVDYHFDAKERD
;
A
#
# COMPACT_ATOMS: atom_id res chain seq x y z
N MET A 1 -20.26 4.45 -23.87
CA MET A 1 -19.59 4.22 -23.97
C MET A 1 -18.57 4.18 -24.70
N LYS A 2 -18.16 3.96 -25.05
CA LYS A 2 -17.33 3.88 -25.79
C LYS A 2 -16.61 4.92 -26.12
N LYS A 3 -16.62 5.64 -26.29
CA LYS A 3 -16.12 6.70 -26.73
C LYS A 3 -15.07 7.13 -26.00
N ILE A 4 -15.04 7.08 -25.13
CA ILE A 4 -14.20 7.44 -24.26
C ILE A 4 -12.88 7.21 -24.55
N ILE A 5 -12.61 6.31 -24.81
CA ILE A 5 -11.44 5.99 -25.11
C ILE A 5 -10.56 6.82 -25.69
N THR A 6 -10.88 7.22 -26.64
CA THR A 6 -10.12 8.04 -27.33
C THR A 6 -9.28 8.94 -26.71
N LEU A 7 -9.77 9.56 -26.01
CA LEU A 7 -9.15 10.56 -25.43
C LEU A 7 -7.86 10.21 -24.94
N ALA A 8 -7.79 9.36 -24.40
CA ALA A 8 -6.68 9.04 -23.72
C ALA A 8 -5.52 9.20 -24.57
N VAL A 9 -5.62 8.84 -25.59
CA VAL A 9 -4.61 8.96 -26.42
C VAL A 9 -3.86 10.15 -26.46
N GLY A 10 -4.43 11.07 -26.81
CA GLY A 10 -3.76 12.29 -26.95
C GLY A 10 -2.76 12.59 -25.95
N LEU A 11 -3.11 12.47 -24.79
CA LEU A 11 -2.31 12.86 -23.86
C LEU A 11 -1.05 12.29 -23.79
N LEU A 12 -0.91 11.21 -24.04
CA LEU A 12 0.23 10.62 -23.94
C LEU A 12 1.30 11.36 -24.50
N VAL A 13 1.17 11.70 -25.50
CA VAL A 13 2.10 12.42 -26.12
C VAL A 13 2.70 13.48 -25.38
N ALA A 14 1.97 14.29 -25.00
CA ALA A 14 2.43 15.41 -24.27
C ALA A 14 3.33 15.04 -23.19
N SER A 15 2.94 14.22 -22.44
CA SER A 15 3.68 13.91 -21.32
C SER A 15 5.04 13.37 -21.60
N SER A 16 5.19 12.72 -22.63
CA SER A 16 6.45 12.16 -22.88
C SER A 16 7.55 13.16 -22.91
N ALA A 17 7.27 14.29 -23.25
CA ALA A 17 8.31 15.27 -23.39
C ALA A 17 9.03 15.55 -22.10
N PHE A 18 8.38 15.57 -21.03
CA PHE A 18 9.01 15.82 -19.80
C PHE A 18 8.91 14.78 -18.77
N ALA A 19 8.73 13.67 -19.12
CA ALA A 19 8.51 12.63 -18.18
C ALA A 19 9.66 12.27 -17.32
N SER A 20 10.06 13.08 -16.48
CA SER A 20 11.09 12.69 -15.57
C SER A 20 10.49 12.23 -14.26
N VAL A 21 9.23 12.51 -14.01
CA VAL A 21 8.57 12.09 -12.78
C VAL A 21 7.42 11.20 -13.15
N GLN A 22 7.36 10.04 -12.54
CA GLN A 22 6.28 9.11 -12.84
C GLN A 22 5.63 8.65 -11.57
N THR A 23 4.34 8.40 -11.64
CA THR A 23 3.59 7.89 -10.51
C THR A 23 3.61 6.36 -10.59
N THR A 24 4.00 5.74 -9.51
CA THR A 24 4.07 4.30 -9.41
C THR A 24 3.03 3.84 -8.42
N HIS A 25 2.24 2.85 -8.80
CA HIS A 25 1.27 2.24 -7.90
C HIS A 25 1.83 0.91 -7.41
N SER A 26 1.66 0.63 -6.15
CA SER A 26 2.24 -0.57 -5.57
C SER A 26 1.35 -1.10 -4.46
N GLU A 27 1.65 -2.27 -3.98
CA GLU A 27 0.91 -2.86 -2.89
C GLU A 27 1.86 -3.57 -1.97
N THR A 28 1.54 -3.63 -0.70
CA THR A 28 2.32 -4.38 0.26
C THR A 28 1.40 -4.88 1.34
N SER A 29 1.86 -5.81 2.15
CA SER A 29 1.09 -6.32 3.27
C SER A 29 1.87 -6.12 4.54
N ILE A 30 1.17 -5.68 5.58
CA ILE A 30 1.77 -5.52 6.89
C ILE A 30 1.09 -6.53 7.80
N ILE A 31 1.86 -7.31 8.52
CA ILE A 31 1.36 -8.41 9.30
C ILE A 31 1.57 -8.15 10.77
N SER A 32 0.56 -8.38 11.58
CA SER A 32 0.66 -8.17 13.00
C SER A 32 1.30 -9.36 13.69
N THR A 33 1.49 -9.26 14.98
CA THR A 33 1.90 -10.40 15.78
C THR A 33 0.69 -11.31 15.96
N PHE A 34 0.84 -12.40 16.66
CA PHE A 34 -0.26 -13.33 16.87
C PHE A 34 -1.09 -12.95 18.10
N TYR A 35 -2.38 -13.21 18.02
CA TYR A 35 -3.31 -12.95 19.10
C TYR A 35 -4.13 -14.21 19.36
N GLN A 36 -4.74 -14.29 20.50
CA GLN A 36 -5.52 -15.45 20.86
C GLN A 36 -6.93 -15.45 20.36
N THR A 37 -7.46 -14.31 19.96
CA THR A 37 -8.82 -14.24 19.42
C THR A 37 -8.81 -13.48 18.11
N LYS A 38 -9.82 -13.78 17.30
CA LYS A 38 -9.97 -13.13 16.03
C LYS A 38 -10.24 -11.64 16.25
N ALA A 39 -11.02 -11.32 17.27
CA ALA A 39 -11.37 -9.93 17.53
C ALA A 39 -10.12 -9.10 17.88
N GLU A 40 -9.22 -9.67 18.64
CA GLU A 40 -7.99 -8.96 18.99
C GLU A 40 -7.14 -8.72 17.75
N ALA A 41 -7.05 -9.73 16.87
CA ALA A 41 -6.27 -9.59 15.65
C ALA A 41 -6.89 -8.53 14.75
N LEU A 42 -8.20 -8.52 14.65
CA LEU A 42 -8.89 -7.57 13.83
C LEU A 42 -8.66 -6.14 14.34
N ASP A 43 -8.74 -5.94 15.64
CA ASP A 43 -8.49 -4.63 16.22
C ASP A 43 -7.06 -4.20 15.95
N ALA A 44 -6.11 -5.11 16.03
CA ALA A 44 -4.72 -4.80 15.74
C ALA A 44 -4.57 -4.36 14.27
N GLY A 45 -5.30 -5.00 13.39
CA GLY A 45 -5.27 -4.63 11.97
C GLY A 45 -5.80 -3.22 11.75
N PHE A 46 -6.89 -2.88 12.41
CA PHE A 46 -7.44 -1.54 12.26
C PHE A 46 -6.52 -0.50 12.90
N ASP A 47 -5.82 -0.86 13.97
CA ASP A 47 -4.87 0.06 14.58
C ASP A 47 -3.71 0.32 13.61
N ILE A 48 -3.26 -0.70 12.88
CA ILE A 48 -2.21 -0.52 11.90
C ILE A 48 -2.70 0.43 10.80
N THR A 49 -3.93 0.24 10.34
CA THR A 49 -4.50 1.09 9.31
C THR A 49 -4.57 2.55 9.79
N ASP A 50 -5.04 2.76 11.00
CA ASP A 50 -5.17 4.10 11.54
C ASP A 50 -3.79 4.74 11.68
N SER A 51 -2.81 3.97 12.07
CA SER A 51 -1.46 4.47 12.22
C SER A 51 -0.91 4.88 10.86
N LEU A 52 -1.14 4.09 9.83
CA LEU A 52 -0.65 4.42 8.51
C LEU A 52 -1.30 5.70 8.01
N GLN A 53 -2.57 5.87 8.26
CA GLN A 53 -3.28 7.03 7.76
C GLN A 53 -2.89 8.32 8.44
N SER A 54 -2.30 8.23 9.62
CA SER A 54 -1.85 9.41 10.31
C SER A 54 -0.36 9.69 10.11
N MET A 55 0.34 8.88 9.33
CA MET A 55 1.75 9.10 9.08
C MET A 55 2.00 10.22 8.11
N THR A 56 3.11 10.92 8.29
CA THR A 56 3.52 11.94 7.35
C THR A 56 4.13 11.25 6.13
N LYS A 57 4.32 12.00 5.06
CA LYS A 57 4.90 11.43 3.86
C LYS A 57 6.30 10.87 4.14
N SER A 58 7.04 11.51 5.00
CA SER A 58 8.36 11.04 5.32
C SER A 58 8.29 9.70 6.02
N GLN A 59 7.35 9.54 6.93
CA GLN A 59 7.18 8.29 7.65
C GLN A 59 6.73 7.19 6.71
N LEU A 60 5.85 7.49 5.79
CA LEU A 60 5.37 6.51 4.84
C LEU A 60 6.50 6.01 3.94
N ARG A 61 7.44 6.88 3.59
CA ARG A 61 8.55 6.46 2.76
C ARG A 61 9.42 5.41 3.45
N TYR A 62 9.49 5.46 4.77
CA TYR A 62 10.25 4.48 5.48
C TYR A 62 9.44 3.20 5.69
N LYS A 63 8.14 3.34 5.83
CA LYS A 63 7.31 2.20 6.15
C LYS A 63 6.94 1.39 4.93
N LEU A 64 6.70 2.02 3.81
CA LEU A 64 6.23 1.33 2.61
C LEU A 64 7.37 1.16 1.60
N PRO A 65 7.46 -0.01 0.97
CA PRO A 65 8.54 -0.26 0.03
C PRO A 65 8.46 0.65 -1.18
N THR A 66 9.55 1.26 -1.57
CA THR A 66 9.59 2.08 -2.75
C THR A 66 10.61 1.54 -3.77
N TYR A 67 11.08 0.33 -3.52
CA TYR A 67 11.93 -0.40 -4.45
C TYR A 67 13.11 0.38 -4.98
N ALA A 68 13.77 1.04 -4.06
CA ALA A 68 14.98 1.78 -4.39
C ALA A 68 14.77 2.88 -5.43
N SER A 69 13.58 3.39 -5.52
CA SER A 69 13.34 4.49 -6.43
C SER A 69 14.04 5.74 -5.93
N ASN A 70 14.40 6.58 -6.86
CA ASN A 70 15.07 7.82 -6.51
C ASN A 70 14.07 8.92 -6.29
N SER A 71 14.38 9.80 -5.40
CA SER A 71 13.57 11.01 -5.20
C SER A 71 12.09 10.73 -5.05
N VAL A 72 11.77 9.81 -4.20
CA VAL A 72 10.37 9.48 -3.96
C VAL A 72 9.70 10.63 -3.25
N ARG A 73 8.52 11.03 -3.74
CA ARG A 73 7.74 12.04 -3.07
C ARG A 73 6.27 11.80 -3.31
N ASP A 74 5.45 12.53 -2.61
CA ASP A 74 3.99 12.47 -2.73
C ASP A 74 3.47 11.05 -2.56
N ILE A 75 4.06 10.31 -1.62
CA ILE A 75 3.60 8.98 -1.35
C ILE A 75 2.29 9.08 -0.58
N ALA A 76 1.32 8.30 -0.96
CA ALA A 76 0.02 8.33 -0.33
C ALA A 76 -0.64 6.96 -0.41
N ILE A 77 -1.47 6.67 0.57
CA ILE A 77 -2.19 5.43 0.62
C ILE A 77 -3.49 5.58 -0.13
N ASP A 78 -3.77 4.63 -1.02
CA ASP A 78 -4.99 4.65 -1.81
C ASP A 78 -6.07 3.83 -1.12
N ASP A 79 -5.72 2.70 -0.56
CA ASP A 79 -6.72 1.83 0.05
C ASP A 79 -6.06 0.87 1.02
N THR A 80 -6.81 0.42 2.00
CA THR A 80 -6.31 -0.59 2.92
C THR A 80 -7.40 -1.62 3.13
N GLN A 81 -7.00 -2.85 3.37
CA GLN A 81 -7.95 -3.92 3.63
C GLN A 81 -7.39 -4.77 4.74
N VAL A 82 -8.20 -5.03 5.75
CA VAL A 82 -7.78 -5.81 6.90
C VAL A 82 -8.40 -7.19 6.81
N SER A 83 -7.59 -8.22 6.96
CA SER A 83 -8.10 -9.57 7.05
C SER A 83 -7.39 -10.26 8.22
N VAL A 84 -7.89 -11.40 8.63
CA VAL A 84 -7.32 -12.14 9.74
C VAL A 84 -6.98 -13.54 9.26
N GLU A 85 -5.78 -13.98 9.57
CA GLU A 85 -5.35 -15.34 9.25
C GLU A 85 -5.35 -16.16 10.52
N GLU A 86 -5.72 -17.41 10.41
CA GLU A 86 -5.85 -18.31 11.50
C GLU A 86 -4.80 -19.38 11.38
N PHE A 87 -4.07 -19.68 12.42
CA PHE A 87 -3.01 -20.64 12.42
C PHE A 87 -3.14 -21.62 13.56
N ALA A 88 -2.99 -22.90 13.27
CA ALA A 88 -2.98 -23.90 14.31
C ALA A 88 -1.51 -24.12 14.68
N VAL A 89 -1.10 -23.53 15.76
CA VAL A 89 0.27 -23.60 16.18
C VAL A 89 0.59 -25.02 16.65
N THR A 90 -0.31 -25.61 17.40
CA THR A 90 -0.21 -27.00 17.77
C THR A 90 -1.62 -27.51 17.77
N ARG A 91 -1.79 -28.80 17.98
CA ARG A 91 -3.12 -29.39 17.96
C ARG A 91 -3.95 -28.73 19.06
N GLY A 92 -5.08 -28.23 18.72
CA GLY A 92 -5.98 -27.59 19.66
C GLY A 92 -5.67 -26.17 20.06
N GLU A 93 -4.61 -25.60 19.51
CA GLU A 93 -4.25 -24.24 19.86
C GLU A 93 -4.22 -23.39 18.62
N ILE A 94 -5.14 -22.48 18.49
CA ILE A 94 -5.26 -21.62 17.32
C ILE A 94 -4.91 -20.21 17.68
N GLN A 95 -4.15 -19.58 16.81
CA GLN A 95 -3.80 -18.18 16.98
C GLN A 95 -4.16 -17.42 15.72
N TYR A 96 -4.31 -16.12 15.85
CA TYR A 96 -4.77 -15.27 14.77
C TYR A 96 -3.82 -14.09 14.59
N ARG A 97 -3.68 -13.64 13.36
CA ARG A 97 -2.93 -12.41 13.13
C ARG A 97 -3.63 -11.60 12.07
N ALA A 98 -3.45 -10.32 12.09
CA ALA A 98 -4.01 -9.44 11.09
C ALA A 98 -3.07 -9.33 9.92
N VAL A 99 -3.65 -9.21 8.73
CA VAL A 99 -2.90 -8.91 7.53
C VAL A 99 -3.55 -7.65 6.97
N VAL A 100 -2.78 -6.61 6.82
CA VAL A 100 -3.27 -5.35 6.28
C VAL A 100 -2.67 -5.18 4.92
N ASP A 101 -3.51 -5.26 3.89
CA ASP A 101 -3.05 -5.06 2.52
C ASP A 101 -3.16 -3.56 2.24
N VAL A 102 -2.10 -2.98 1.76
CA VAL A 102 -2.03 -1.55 1.53
C VAL A 102 -1.75 -1.27 0.06
N ASP A 103 -2.65 -0.53 -0.57
CA ASP A 103 -2.43 -0.09 -1.93
C ASP A 103 -2.00 1.37 -1.79
N TYR A 104 -0.94 1.72 -2.44
CA TYR A 104 -0.40 3.07 -2.33
C TYR A 104 0.25 3.50 -3.63
N HIS A 105 0.56 4.76 -3.73
CA HIS A 105 1.26 5.25 -4.89
C HIS A 105 2.28 6.29 -4.45
N PHE A 106 3.25 6.53 -5.29
CA PHE A 106 4.24 7.56 -5.03
C PHE A 106 4.80 8.05 -6.35
N ASP A 107 5.34 9.24 -6.34
CA ASP A 107 6.00 9.79 -7.51
C ASP A 107 7.48 9.58 -7.35
N ALA A 108 8.12 9.16 -8.39
CA ALA A 108 9.56 8.95 -8.36
C ALA A 108 10.18 9.46 -9.63
N LYS A 109 11.38 9.99 -9.52
CA LYS A 109 12.02 10.48 -10.68
C LYS A 109 12.58 9.33 -11.44
N GLU A 110 12.38 9.36 -12.74
CA GLU A 110 12.84 8.29 -13.56
C GLU A 110 14.32 8.40 -13.73
N ARG A 111 15.03 7.30 -13.70
CA ARG A 111 16.43 7.35 -13.88
C ARG A 111 16.71 7.11 -15.26
N ASP A 112 17.65 7.66 -15.79
CA ASP A 112 17.96 7.46 -17.15
C ASP A 112 19.04 6.64 -17.37
#